data_644d071f0e099c1927f9969144e387b5
#
_entry.id   644d071f0e099c1927f9969144e387b5
#
_cell.length_a   1.000
_cell.length_b   1.000
_cell.length_c   1.000
_cell.angle_alpha   90.00
_cell.angle_beta   90.00
_cell.angle_gamma   90.00
#
_symmetry.space_group_name_H-M   'P 1'
#
loop_
_entity.id
_entity.type
_entity.pdbx_description
1 polymer ?
#
loop_
_entity_poly.entity_id
_entity_poly.type
_entity_poly.pdbx_seq_one_letter_code
_entity_poly.pdbx_strand_id
1 'polypeptide(L)'
;MEGIVLTDNIIMVLVLAALTATVVWGIAVKNCNIGLIGMAFAFIIGSWAGGADTYEIISYWPTSIMFILIVTSWFFGYASLNGTLAGVADRIVYATRKVPWFSPISVFLTSFIISGLGIGVWGIVFVAPIGFVIAKRGDFNPLLVVIATNVG
;
A
#
# COMPACT_ATOMS: atom_id res chain seq x y z
N MET A 1 7.30 -12.80 35.49
CA MET A 1 6.89 -11.39 35.71
C MET A 1 5.44 -11.32 35.30
N GLU A 2 4.51 -11.19 36.25
CA GLU A 2 3.12 -10.95 35.92
C GLU A 2 3.04 -9.58 35.26
N GLY A 3 2.78 -9.57 33.93
CA GLY A 3 2.52 -8.34 33.21
C GLY A 3 1.28 -7.67 33.78
N ILE A 4 1.33 -6.37 33.96
CA ILE A 4 0.17 -5.56 34.37
C ILE A 4 -0.82 -5.64 33.19
N VAL A 5 -1.80 -6.55 33.29
CA VAL A 5 -2.90 -6.62 32.31
C VAL A 5 -3.76 -5.37 32.51
N LEU A 6 -3.62 -4.40 31.61
CA LEU A 6 -4.41 -3.18 31.63
C LEU A 6 -5.81 -3.48 31.12
N THR A 7 -6.78 -2.69 31.59
CA THR A 7 -8.16 -2.79 31.10
C THR A 7 -8.21 -2.53 29.59
N ASP A 8 -9.03 -3.26 28.84
CA ASP A 8 -9.16 -3.17 27.37
C ASP A 8 -9.30 -1.73 26.86
N ASN A 9 -10.02 -0.89 27.58
CA ASN A 9 -10.18 0.53 27.24
C ASN A 9 -8.84 1.29 27.27
N ILE A 10 -7.96 0.99 28.22
CA ILE A 10 -6.64 1.63 28.32
C ILE A 10 -5.75 1.16 27.19
N ILE A 11 -5.78 -0.14 26.86
CA ILE A 11 -5.03 -0.70 25.74
C ILE A 11 -5.48 -0.04 24.42
N MET A 12 -6.79 0.11 24.22
CA MET A 12 -7.34 0.79 23.04
C MET A 12 -6.86 2.24 22.92
N VAL A 13 -6.85 2.99 24.02
CA VAL A 13 -6.34 4.38 24.04
C VAL A 13 -4.84 4.40 23.72
N LEU A 14 -4.05 3.48 24.28
CA LEU A 14 -2.62 3.38 23.99
C LEU A 14 -2.36 3.06 22.52
N VAL A 15 -3.13 2.15 21.92
CA VAL A 15 -3.02 1.81 20.47
C VAL A 15 -3.35 3.02 19.61
N LEU A 16 -4.43 3.74 19.90
CA LEU A 16 -4.80 4.96 19.16
C LEU A 16 -3.75 6.06 19.29
N ALA A 17 -3.21 6.25 20.50
CA ALA A 17 -2.13 7.20 20.74
C ALA A 17 -0.85 6.82 19.97
N ALA A 18 -0.49 5.53 19.95
CA ALA A 18 0.66 5.02 19.22
C ALA A 18 0.50 5.16 17.69
N LEU A 19 -0.69 4.89 17.16
CA LEU A 19 -1.01 5.11 15.74
C LEU A 19 -0.87 6.59 15.38
N THR A 20 -1.46 7.47 16.20
CA THR A 20 -1.37 8.93 16.00
C THR A 20 0.09 9.39 16.06
N ALA A 21 0.84 8.95 17.06
CA ALA A 21 2.26 9.27 17.21
C ALA A 21 3.09 8.79 16.02
N THR A 22 2.82 7.58 15.51
CA THR A 22 3.50 7.01 14.34
C THR A 22 3.28 7.86 13.10
N VAL A 23 2.03 8.29 12.86
CA VAL A 23 1.69 9.13 11.70
C VAL A 23 2.33 10.51 11.83
N VAL A 24 2.20 11.15 12.99
CA VAL A 24 2.79 12.48 13.24
C VAL A 24 4.30 12.44 13.09
N TRP A 25 4.96 11.41 13.63
CA TRP A 25 6.40 11.24 13.51
C TRP A 25 6.83 11.03 12.06
N GLY A 26 6.08 10.21 11.31
CA GLY A 26 6.34 9.96 9.90
C GLY A 26 6.21 11.19 9.01
N ILE A 27 5.33 12.14 9.39
CA ILE A 27 5.20 13.42 8.69
C ILE A 27 6.33 14.39 9.11
N ALA A 28 6.69 14.42 10.39
CA ALA A 28 7.65 15.38 10.95
C ALA A 28 9.10 15.03 10.60
N VAL A 29 9.44 13.74 10.52
CA VAL A 29 10.83 13.28 10.33
C VAL A 29 11.03 12.72 8.93
N LYS A 30 11.85 13.43 8.13
CA LYS A 30 12.21 12.97 6.77
C LYS A 30 13.01 11.66 6.84
N ASN A 31 12.76 10.76 5.88
CA ASN A 31 13.40 9.46 5.76
C ASN A 31 13.14 8.50 6.92
N CYS A 32 12.09 8.72 7.70
CA CYS A 32 11.67 7.81 8.75
C CYS A 32 10.86 6.64 8.17
N ASN A 33 11.18 5.43 8.60
CA ASN A 33 10.37 4.27 8.24
C ASN A 33 9.21 4.10 9.22
N ILE A 34 8.03 4.60 8.82
CA ILE A 34 6.80 4.57 9.62
C ILE A 34 6.45 3.12 10.02
N GLY A 35 6.70 2.15 9.13
CA GLY A 35 6.42 0.74 9.42
C GLY A 35 7.25 0.19 10.58
N LEU A 36 8.53 0.55 10.68
CA LEU A 36 9.39 0.13 11.79
C LEU A 36 8.94 0.73 13.12
N ILE A 37 8.53 2.00 13.13
CA ILE A 37 8.00 2.65 14.33
C ILE A 37 6.69 1.99 14.75
N GLY A 38 5.78 1.77 13.82
CA GLY A 38 4.51 1.10 14.08
C GLY A 38 4.70 -0.31 14.65
N MET A 39 5.65 -1.09 14.10
CA MET A 39 6.01 -2.41 14.63
C MET A 39 6.55 -2.34 16.04
N ALA A 40 7.44 -1.39 16.33
CA ALA A 40 7.99 -1.21 17.67
C ALA A 40 6.89 -0.90 18.69
N PHE A 41 5.97 0.02 18.37
CA PHE A 41 4.83 0.32 19.23
C PHE A 41 3.90 -0.88 19.39
N ALA A 42 3.59 -1.61 18.32
CA ALA A 42 2.72 -2.78 18.38
C ALA A 42 3.33 -3.86 19.30
N PHE A 43 4.65 -4.08 19.21
CA PHE A 43 5.35 -5.04 20.04
C PHE A 43 5.38 -4.61 21.51
N ILE A 44 5.72 -3.35 21.80
CA ILE A 44 5.78 -2.82 23.16
C ILE A 44 4.39 -2.86 23.82
N ILE A 45 3.36 -2.38 23.13
CA ILE A 45 2.00 -2.35 23.66
C ILE A 45 1.46 -3.77 23.82
N GLY A 46 1.62 -4.62 22.83
CA GLY A 46 1.15 -6.00 22.86
C GLY A 46 1.80 -6.82 23.98
N SER A 47 3.11 -6.72 24.12
CA SER A 47 3.85 -7.50 25.12
C SER A 47 3.69 -6.93 26.53
N TRP A 48 3.79 -5.63 26.70
CA TRP A 48 3.85 -5.00 28.02
C TRP A 48 2.46 -4.63 28.57
N ALA A 49 1.60 -4.03 27.76
CA ALA A 49 0.28 -3.61 28.19
C ALA A 49 -0.78 -4.71 27.99
N GLY A 50 -0.67 -5.48 26.92
CA GLY A 50 -1.59 -6.57 26.58
C GLY A 50 -1.21 -7.91 27.21
N GLY A 51 0.02 -8.05 27.74
CA GLY A 51 0.51 -9.32 28.28
C GLY A 51 0.63 -10.46 27.27
N ALA A 52 0.57 -10.14 25.97
CA ALA A 52 0.66 -11.13 24.90
C ALA A 52 2.07 -11.68 24.76
N ASP A 53 2.18 -13.00 24.50
CA ASP A 53 3.46 -13.62 24.22
C ASP A 53 3.99 -13.19 22.84
N THR A 54 5.32 -13.22 22.69
CA THR A 54 5.99 -12.84 21.44
C THR A 54 5.45 -13.60 20.23
N TYR A 55 5.18 -14.90 20.36
CA TYR A 55 4.61 -15.72 19.28
C TYR A 55 3.19 -15.31 18.93
N GLU A 56 2.40 -14.92 19.92
CA GLU A 56 1.05 -14.43 19.72
C GLU A 56 1.05 -13.12 18.94
N ILE A 57 1.91 -12.16 19.30
CA ILE A 57 2.07 -10.89 18.58
C ILE A 57 2.48 -11.13 17.12
N ILE A 58 3.43 -12.06 16.90
CA ILE A 58 3.86 -12.40 15.54
C ILE A 58 2.75 -13.09 14.74
N SER A 59 1.88 -13.87 15.39
CA SER A 59 0.77 -14.56 14.70
C SER A 59 -0.26 -13.60 14.09
N TYR A 60 -0.42 -12.40 14.66
CA TYR A 60 -1.27 -11.35 14.11
C TYR A 60 -0.65 -10.64 12.90
N TRP A 61 0.59 -10.97 12.55
CA TRP A 61 1.27 -10.37 11.42
C TRP A 61 0.61 -10.78 10.10
N PRO A 62 0.28 -9.81 9.23
CA PRO A 62 -0.38 -10.11 7.96
C PRO A 62 0.59 -10.71 6.93
N THR A 63 1.12 -11.90 7.21
CA THR A 63 2.14 -12.59 6.41
C THR A 63 1.73 -12.77 4.96
N SER A 64 0.46 -13.09 4.70
CA SER A 64 -0.05 -13.26 3.33
C SER A 64 0.01 -11.94 2.54
N ILE A 65 -0.36 -10.83 3.18
CA ILE A 65 -0.29 -9.49 2.56
C ILE A 65 1.16 -9.13 2.28
N MET A 66 2.05 -9.32 3.24
CA MET A 66 3.49 -9.06 3.06
C MET A 66 4.06 -9.86 1.90
N PHE A 67 3.77 -11.16 1.84
CA PHE A 67 4.27 -12.03 0.79
C PHE A 67 3.82 -11.53 -0.60
N ILE A 68 2.54 -11.21 -0.75
CA ILE A 68 2.00 -10.67 -2.01
C ILE A 68 2.69 -9.36 -2.38
N LEU A 69 2.86 -8.43 -1.42
CA LEU A 69 3.51 -7.15 -1.69
C LEU A 69 4.98 -7.33 -2.10
N ILE A 70 5.72 -8.24 -1.47
CA ILE A 70 7.12 -8.52 -1.81
C ILE A 70 7.21 -9.09 -3.22
N VAL A 71 6.44 -10.13 -3.52
CA VAL A 71 6.46 -10.80 -4.84
C VAL A 71 6.04 -9.82 -5.94
N THR A 72 4.98 -9.03 -5.70
CA THR A 72 4.51 -8.04 -6.66
C THR A 72 5.53 -6.93 -6.87
N SER A 73 6.17 -6.46 -5.80
CA SER A 73 7.22 -5.44 -5.90
C SER A 73 8.43 -5.94 -6.71
N TRP A 74 8.82 -7.19 -6.52
CA TRP A 74 9.90 -7.79 -7.31
C TRP A 74 9.50 -7.95 -8.78
N PHE A 75 8.29 -8.44 -9.04
CA PHE A 75 7.78 -8.59 -10.41
C PHE A 75 7.78 -7.26 -11.16
N PHE A 76 7.19 -6.21 -10.57
CA PHE A 76 7.14 -4.90 -11.20
C PHE A 76 8.50 -4.20 -11.22
N GLY A 77 9.34 -4.41 -10.21
CA GLY A 77 10.72 -3.94 -10.21
C GLY A 77 11.51 -4.52 -11.40
N TYR A 78 11.41 -5.82 -11.61
CA TYR A 78 12.05 -6.49 -12.74
C TYR A 78 11.46 -6.05 -14.09
N ALA A 79 10.15 -5.96 -14.19
CA ALA A 79 9.48 -5.48 -15.40
C ALA A 79 9.81 -3.99 -15.72
N SER A 80 10.09 -3.20 -14.70
CA SER A 80 10.57 -1.82 -14.87
C SER A 80 12.00 -1.77 -15.41
N LEU A 81 12.89 -2.60 -14.86
CA LEU A 81 14.29 -2.66 -15.27
C LEU A 81 14.47 -3.12 -16.73
N ASN A 82 13.67 -4.10 -17.17
CA ASN A 82 13.72 -4.57 -18.56
C ASN A 82 12.96 -3.66 -19.54
N GLY A 83 12.35 -2.55 -19.09
CA GLY A 83 11.59 -1.65 -19.95
C GLY A 83 10.21 -2.15 -20.35
N THR A 84 9.76 -3.31 -19.86
CA THR A 84 8.44 -3.88 -20.20
C THR A 84 7.30 -2.94 -19.79
N LEU A 85 7.35 -2.39 -18.58
CA LEU A 85 6.35 -1.41 -18.13
C LEU A 85 6.32 -0.16 -18.99
N ALA A 86 7.50 0.35 -19.36
CA ALA A 86 7.62 1.50 -20.25
C ALA A 86 6.99 1.19 -21.62
N GLY A 87 7.28 0.04 -22.19
CA GLY A 87 6.72 -0.38 -23.49
C GLY A 87 5.20 -0.54 -23.47
N VAL A 88 4.63 -1.08 -22.38
CA VAL A 88 3.17 -1.17 -22.22
C VAL A 88 2.57 0.24 -22.11
N ALA A 89 3.15 1.11 -21.26
CA ALA A 89 2.68 2.47 -21.08
C ALA A 89 2.75 3.28 -22.39
N ASP A 90 3.85 3.17 -23.14
CA ASP A 90 4.00 3.87 -24.43
C ASP A 90 2.92 3.45 -25.43
N ARG A 91 2.56 2.17 -25.48
CA ARG A 91 1.48 1.67 -26.35
C ARG A 91 0.12 2.25 -25.94
N ILE A 92 -0.17 2.30 -24.65
CA ILE A 92 -1.42 2.86 -24.14
C ILE A 92 -1.48 4.36 -24.43
N VAL A 93 -0.43 5.12 -24.13
CA VAL A 93 -0.36 6.56 -24.40
C VAL A 93 -0.45 6.83 -25.90
N TYR A 94 0.21 6.04 -26.73
CA TYR A 94 0.09 6.17 -28.18
C TYR A 94 -1.33 5.91 -28.69
N ALA A 95 -1.99 4.87 -28.18
CA ALA A 95 -3.37 4.55 -28.54
C ALA A 95 -4.36 5.64 -28.12
N THR A 96 -4.09 6.30 -26.98
CA THR A 96 -4.95 7.34 -26.40
C THR A 96 -4.56 8.79 -26.81
N ARG A 97 -3.52 8.96 -27.62
CA ARG A 97 -2.95 10.29 -27.98
C ARG A 97 -3.93 11.29 -28.60
N LYS A 98 -4.98 10.78 -29.27
CA LYS A 98 -6.01 11.63 -29.88
C LYS A 98 -7.00 12.22 -28.87
N VAL A 99 -7.08 11.62 -27.67
CA VAL A 99 -7.97 12.02 -26.59
C VAL A 99 -7.17 11.96 -25.28
N PRO A 100 -6.40 13.01 -24.93
CA PRO A 100 -5.44 12.98 -23.83
C PRO A 100 -6.04 12.59 -22.48
N TRP A 101 -7.26 13.01 -22.20
CA TRP A 101 -7.96 12.67 -20.96
C TRP A 101 -8.48 11.23 -20.90
N PHE A 102 -8.36 10.46 -22.00
CA PHE A 102 -8.71 9.05 -22.02
C PHE A 102 -7.66 8.17 -21.33
N SER A 103 -6.43 8.64 -21.17
CA SER A 103 -5.37 7.89 -20.47
C SER A 103 -5.73 7.59 -18.99
N PRO A 104 -6.17 8.56 -18.18
CA PRO A 104 -6.65 8.25 -16.82
C PRO A 104 -7.92 7.36 -16.81
N ILE A 105 -8.80 7.52 -17.79
CA ILE A 105 -9.98 6.67 -17.93
C ILE A 105 -9.59 5.23 -18.24
N SER A 106 -8.54 4.99 -19.03
CA SER A 106 -8.06 3.64 -19.32
C SER A 106 -7.55 2.93 -18.06
N VAL A 107 -6.89 3.66 -17.16
CA VAL A 107 -6.47 3.14 -15.86
C VAL A 107 -7.68 2.76 -15.01
N PHE A 108 -8.69 3.63 -14.95
CA PHE A 108 -9.94 3.37 -14.23
C PHE A 108 -10.65 2.12 -14.79
N LEU A 109 -10.84 2.03 -16.11
CA LEU A 109 -11.50 0.88 -16.74
C LEU A 109 -10.74 -0.42 -16.49
N THR A 110 -9.40 -0.38 -16.54
CA THR A 110 -8.57 -1.55 -16.25
C THR A 110 -8.76 -1.99 -14.79
N SER A 111 -8.75 -1.05 -13.86
CA SER A 111 -8.98 -1.34 -12.45
C SER A 111 -10.39 -1.90 -12.22
N PHE A 112 -11.40 -1.28 -12.81
CA PHE A 112 -12.80 -1.71 -12.73
C PHE A 112 -13.01 -3.13 -13.25
N ILE A 113 -12.43 -3.48 -14.41
CA ILE A 113 -12.52 -4.82 -14.98
C ILE A 113 -11.83 -5.84 -14.08
N ILE A 114 -10.62 -5.53 -13.59
CA ILE A 114 -9.85 -6.44 -12.72
C ILE A 114 -10.56 -6.65 -11.39
N SER A 115 -11.11 -5.59 -10.79
CA SER A 115 -11.92 -5.68 -9.57
C SER A 115 -13.19 -6.50 -9.78
N GLY A 116 -13.88 -6.29 -10.92
CA GLY A 116 -15.08 -7.02 -11.31
C GLY A 116 -14.86 -8.52 -11.56
N LEU A 117 -13.63 -8.93 -11.91
CA LEU A 117 -13.22 -10.33 -12.01
C LEU A 117 -12.99 -11.00 -10.64
N GLY A 118 -13.24 -10.30 -9.53
CA GLY A 118 -13.16 -10.86 -8.18
C GLY A 118 -11.79 -10.71 -7.52
N ILE A 119 -10.86 -10.00 -8.13
CA ILE A 119 -9.52 -9.75 -7.56
C ILE A 119 -9.61 -8.69 -6.44
N GLY A 120 -10.65 -7.83 -6.49
CA GLY A 120 -10.95 -6.84 -5.47
C GLY A 120 -9.77 -5.88 -5.21
N VAL A 121 -9.53 -5.58 -3.94
CA VAL A 121 -8.45 -4.65 -3.52
C VAL A 121 -7.05 -5.05 -4.00
N TRP A 122 -6.82 -6.31 -4.33
CA TRP A 122 -5.55 -6.77 -4.89
C TRP A 122 -5.29 -6.23 -6.29
N GLY A 123 -6.34 -5.86 -7.03
CA GLY A 123 -6.23 -5.21 -8.33
C GLY A 123 -5.41 -3.92 -8.26
N ILE A 124 -5.52 -3.16 -7.17
CA ILE A 124 -4.74 -1.94 -6.95
C ILE A 124 -3.24 -2.22 -6.99
N VAL A 125 -2.80 -3.29 -6.35
CA VAL A 125 -1.37 -3.67 -6.26
C VAL A 125 -0.78 -3.93 -7.65
N PHE A 126 -1.59 -4.43 -8.58
CA PHE A 126 -1.15 -4.71 -9.96
C PHE A 126 -1.34 -3.51 -10.90
N VAL A 127 -2.45 -2.79 -10.79
CA VAL A 127 -2.79 -1.70 -11.72
C VAL A 127 -2.03 -0.42 -11.40
N ALA A 128 -1.84 -0.09 -10.12
CA ALA A 128 -1.21 1.16 -9.73
C ALA A 128 0.21 1.35 -10.30
N PRO A 129 1.13 0.38 -10.24
CA PRO A 129 2.46 0.54 -10.83
C PRO A 129 2.43 0.84 -12.32
N ILE A 130 1.55 0.17 -13.08
CA ILE A 130 1.36 0.41 -14.52
C ILE A 130 0.76 1.80 -14.73
N GLY A 131 -0.26 2.15 -13.95
CA GLY A 131 -0.92 3.45 -13.99
C GLY A 131 0.04 4.62 -13.76
N PHE A 132 0.95 4.49 -12.79
CA PHE A 132 1.98 5.52 -12.54
C PHE A 132 2.95 5.69 -13.72
N VAL A 133 3.33 4.61 -14.39
CA VAL A 133 4.18 4.70 -15.60
C VAL A 133 3.40 5.36 -16.74
N ILE A 134 2.12 5.04 -16.91
CA ILE A 134 1.23 5.70 -17.89
C ILE A 134 1.10 7.20 -17.57
N ALA A 135 0.90 7.58 -16.30
CA ALA A 135 0.81 8.97 -15.88
C ALA A 135 2.07 9.75 -16.21
N LYS A 136 3.23 9.17 -15.90
CA LYS A 136 4.53 9.78 -16.21
C LYS A 136 4.77 9.95 -17.72
N ARG A 137 4.30 9.02 -18.53
CA ARG A 137 4.45 9.06 -20.00
C ARG A 137 3.40 9.93 -20.69
N GLY A 138 2.20 9.95 -20.15
CA GLY A 138 1.06 10.75 -20.65
C GLY A 138 1.00 12.17 -20.12
N ASP A 139 1.96 12.57 -19.27
CA ASP A 139 2.08 13.89 -18.66
C ASP A 139 0.80 14.35 -17.95
N PHE A 140 0.19 13.45 -17.14
CA PHE A 140 -0.95 13.79 -16.31
C PHE A 140 -0.68 13.55 -14.83
N ASN A 141 -1.48 14.17 -13.96
CA ASN A 141 -1.28 14.15 -12.53
C ASN A 141 -1.37 12.71 -11.97
N PRO A 142 -0.33 12.19 -11.30
CA PRO A 142 -0.33 10.86 -10.69
C PRO A 142 -1.45 10.63 -9.65
N LEU A 143 -2.01 11.69 -9.05
CA LEU A 143 -3.17 11.59 -8.16
C LEU A 143 -4.40 10.99 -8.87
N LEU A 144 -4.54 11.23 -10.18
CA LEU A 144 -5.62 10.62 -10.96
C LEU A 144 -5.49 9.09 -11.03
N VAL A 145 -4.26 8.56 -11.01
CA VAL A 145 -4.03 7.12 -10.93
C VAL A 145 -4.50 6.58 -9.60
N VAL A 146 -4.15 7.25 -8.50
CA VAL A 146 -4.58 6.84 -7.16
C VAL A 146 -6.10 6.80 -7.06
N ILE A 147 -6.78 7.84 -7.56
CA ILE A 147 -8.25 7.90 -7.57
C ILE A 147 -8.80 6.80 -8.47
N ALA A 148 -8.30 6.69 -9.70
CA ALA A 148 -8.77 5.72 -10.67
C ALA A 148 -8.64 4.27 -10.20
N THR A 149 -7.54 3.93 -9.52
CA THR A 149 -7.30 2.57 -9.01
C THR A 149 -8.07 2.25 -7.74
N ASN A 150 -8.48 3.24 -6.94
CA ASN A 150 -9.26 3.03 -5.73
C ASN A 150 -10.77 3.04 -5.95
N VAL A 151 -11.24 3.71 -7.01
CA VAL A 151 -12.68 3.83 -7.34
C VAL A 151 -13.11 2.76 -8.35
N GLY A 152 -12.21 2.28 -9.20
CA GLY A 152 -12.46 1.18 -10.15
C GLY A 152 -12.21 -0.16 -9.49
#